data_6d3224363ac029ded2b0cf2ddb0d9d4f
#
_entry.id   6d3224363ac029ded2b0cf2ddb0d9d4f
#
_cell.length_a   1.000
_cell.length_b   1.000
_cell.length_c   1.000
_cell.angle_alpha   90.00
_cell.angle_beta   90.00
_cell.angle_gamma   90.00
#
_symmetry.space_group_name_H-M   'P 1'
#
loop_
_entity.id
_entity.type
_entity.pdbx_description
1 polymer ?
#
loop_
_entity_poly.entity_id
_entity_poly.type
_entity_poly.pdbx_seq_one_letter_code
_entity_poly.pdbx_strand_id
1 'polypeptide(L)'
;MAWKGVITNSGSELLAQWTAGKTLTITRAAAGTGRVSEAAMLAQTALVSEKQTVSILSNKTTAQGQKLQLQVTPLATGYPLNQLGIWAKLDSGAARLITLFQTD
;
A
#
# COMPACT_ATOMS: atom_id res chain seq x y z
N MET A 1 7.63 17.74 6.95
CA MET A 1 7.01 16.40 6.96
C MET A 1 7.51 15.63 5.75
N ALA A 2 8.08 14.48 5.95
CA ALA A 2 8.55 13.63 4.86
C ALA A 2 7.84 12.28 4.92
N TRP A 3 7.57 11.72 3.74
CA TRP A 3 6.99 10.39 3.60
C TRP A 3 8.09 9.42 3.21
N LYS A 4 8.09 8.26 3.84
CA LYS A 4 9.01 7.18 3.52
C LYS A 4 8.20 5.96 3.14
N GLY A 5 8.52 5.36 1.99
CA GLY A 5 7.84 4.16 1.52
C GLY A 5 8.76 2.95 1.56
N VAL A 6 8.19 1.79 1.90
CA VAL A 6 8.90 0.52 1.87
C VAL A 6 8.03 -0.52 1.18
N ILE A 7 8.68 -1.51 0.57
CA ILE A 7 7.99 -2.72 0.12
C ILE A 7 8.03 -3.69 1.30
N THR A 8 6.85 -4.12 1.77
CA THR A 8 6.78 -5.02 2.93
C THR A 8 7.35 -6.40 2.60
N ASN A 9 7.61 -7.20 3.63
CA ASN A 9 8.08 -8.57 3.41
C ASN A 9 7.06 -9.38 2.60
N SER A 10 5.76 -9.22 2.91
CA SER A 10 4.69 -9.85 2.12
C SER A 10 4.69 -9.36 0.68
N GLY A 11 4.95 -8.05 0.47
CA GLY A 11 5.06 -7.48 -0.87
C GLY A 11 6.24 -8.03 -1.63
N SER A 12 7.40 -8.16 -0.99
CA SER A 12 8.58 -8.74 -1.62
C SER A 12 8.33 -10.19 -2.03
N GLU A 13 7.67 -10.98 -1.19
CA GLU A 13 7.31 -12.36 -1.52
C GLU A 13 6.38 -12.41 -2.73
N LEU A 14 5.36 -11.55 -2.75
CA LEU A 14 4.41 -11.50 -3.86
C LEU A 14 5.08 -11.12 -5.16
N LEU A 15 5.93 -10.08 -5.14
CA LEU A 15 6.64 -9.62 -6.31
C LEU A 15 7.65 -10.65 -6.83
N ALA A 16 8.26 -11.43 -5.93
CA ALA A 16 9.16 -12.51 -6.31
C ALA A 16 8.42 -13.63 -7.06
N GLN A 17 7.13 -13.81 -6.79
CA GLN A 17 6.28 -14.78 -7.49
C GLN A 17 5.70 -14.23 -8.79
N TRP A 18 5.84 -12.93 -9.02
CA TRP A 18 5.30 -12.29 -10.22
C TRP A 18 6.20 -12.57 -11.40
N THR A 19 5.76 -13.50 -12.25
CA THR A 19 6.49 -13.91 -13.43
C THR A 19 5.66 -13.65 -14.69
N ALA A 20 6.26 -13.86 -15.85
CA ALA A 20 5.56 -13.72 -17.13
C ALA A 20 4.30 -14.60 -17.15
N GLY A 21 3.19 -14.05 -17.61
CA GLY A 21 1.92 -14.74 -17.68
C GLY A 21 1.04 -14.57 -16.45
N LYS A 22 1.56 -14.00 -15.36
CA LYS A 22 0.77 -13.69 -14.17
C LYS A 22 0.39 -12.23 -14.16
N THR A 23 -0.80 -11.92 -13.65
CA THR A 23 -1.32 -10.56 -13.57
C THR A 23 -1.27 -10.06 -12.13
N LEU A 24 -0.58 -8.94 -11.93
CA LEU A 24 -0.58 -8.24 -10.64
C LEU A 24 -1.73 -7.23 -10.64
N THR A 25 -2.65 -7.36 -9.69
CA THR A 25 -3.80 -6.47 -9.56
C THR A 25 -3.71 -5.71 -8.24
N ILE A 26 -3.73 -4.39 -8.32
CA ILE A 26 -3.85 -3.54 -7.13
C ILE A 26 -5.30 -3.61 -6.68
N THR A 27 -5.56 -4.09 -5.47
CA THR A 27 -6.91 -4.35 -4.98
C THR A 27 -7.49 -3.20 -4.19
N ARG A 28 -6.66 -2.53 -3.38
CA ARG A 28 -7.12 -1.38 -2.61
C ARG A 28 -5.96 -0.58 -2.06
N ALA A 29 -6.28 0.62 -1.61
CA ALA A 29 -5.38 1.46 -0.82
C ALA A 29 -6.15 1.95 0.40
N ALA A 30 -5.44 2.21 1.48
CA ALA A 30 -6.08 2.70 2.71
C ALA A 30 -5.15 3.65 3.45
N ALA A 31 -5.76 4.52 4.24
CA ALA A 31 -5.05 5.51 5.05
C ALA A 31 -5.36 5.27 6.53
N GLY A 32 -4.39 5.60 7.38
CA GLY A 32 -4.56 5.40 8.81
C GLY A 32 -3.63 6.25 9.66
N THR A 33 -3.78 6.09 10.95
CA THR A 33 -2.94 6.72 11.97
C THR A 33 -1.93 5.72 12.49
N GLY A 34 -1.00 6.21 13.31
CA GLY A 34 0.00 5.35 13.93
C GLY A 34 1.32 5.39 13.18
N ARG A 35 2.36 5.04 13.91
CA ARG A 35 3.71 4.97 13.38
C ARG A 35 4.45 3.84 14.05
N VAL A 36 5.39 3.23 13.30
CA VAL A 36 6.25 2.18 13.81
C VAL A 36 7.67 2.45 13.31
N SER A 37 8.64 1.72 13.84
CA SER A 37 10.01 1.79 13.32
C SER A 37 10.05 1.29 11.87
N GLU A 38 11.07 1.70 11.12
CA GLU A 38 11.23 1.26 9.75
C GLU A 38 11.31 -0.26 9.64
N ALA A 39 12.00 -0.91 10.57
CA ALA A 39 12.08 -2.37 10.59
C ALA A 39 10.69 -3.00 10.81
N ALA A 40 9.86 -2.40 11.65
CA ALA A 40 8.51 -2.90 11.89
C ALA A 40 7.60 -2.68 10.67
N MET A 41 7.83 -1.59 9.90
CA MET A 41 7.09 -1.36 8.66
C MET A 41 7.23 -2.54 7.69
N LEU A 42 8.43 -3.09 7.57
CA LEU A 42 8.67 -4.22 6.67
C LEU A 42 7.86 -5.46 7.05
N ALA A 43 7.58 -5.63 8.33
CA ALA A 43 6.83 -6.79 8.83
C ALA A 43 5.32 -6.57 8.89
N GLN A 44 4.83 -5.38 8.56
CA GLN A 44 3.39 -5.11 8.64
C GLN A 44 2.63 -5.84 7.54
N THR A 45 1.47 -6.37 7.90
CA THR A 45 0.53 -6.99 6.99
C THR A 45 -0.77 -6.21 6.90
N ALA A 46 -0.92 -5.17 7.72
CA ALA A 46 -2.05 -4.25 7.74
C ALA A 46 -1.58 -2.93 8.35
N LEU A 47 -2.38 -1.88 8.22
CA LEU A 47 -2.07 -0.61 8.87
C LEU A 47 -2.22 -0.74 10.38
N VAL A 48 -1.44 0.07 11.12
CA VAL A 48 -1.55 0.10 12.59
C VAL A 48 -2.97 0.45 13.02
N SER A 49 -3.54 1.47 12.40
CA SER A 49 -4.92 1.89 12.70
C SER A 49 -5.54 2.44 11.44
N GLU A 50 -6.17 1.57 10.65
CA GLU A 50 -6.81 1.97 9.41
C GLU A 50 -8.03 2.83 9.70
N LYS A 51 -8.14 3.97 9.03
CA LYS A 51 -9.25 4.91 9.21
C LYS A 51 -10.17 4.98 8.01
N GLN A 52 -9.64 4.83 6.80
CA GLN A 52 -10.48 4.87 5.59
C GLN A 52 -9.80 4.20 4.41
N THR A 53 -10.62 3.76 3.47
CA THR A 53 -10.14 3.31 2.16
C THR A 53 -9.88 4.54 1.30
N VAL A 54 -8.80 4.50 0.54
CA VAL A 54 -8.38 5.57 -0.36
C VAL A 54 -8.77 5.21 -1.78
N SER A 55 -9.33 6.17 -2.51
CA SER A 55 -9.72 5.94 -3.91
C SER A 55 -8.50 5.85 -4.81
N ILE A 56 -8.49 4.86 -5.68
CA ILE A 56 -7.47 4.72 -6.73
C ILE A 56 -8.04 5.35 -7.99
N LEU A 57 -7.51 6.52 -8.39
CA LEU A 57 -8.00 7.25 -9.54
C LEU A 57 -7.43 6.74 -10.85
N SER A 58 -6.19 6.27 -10.83
CA SER A 58 -5.58 5.68 -12.02
C SER A 58 -4.51 4.67 -11.61
N ASN A 59 -4.33 3.67 -12.46
CA ASN A 59 -3.35 2.62 -12.28
C ASN A 59 -2.79 2.29 -13.65
N LYS A 60 -1.55 2.70 -13.92
CA LYS A 60 -0.91 2.50 -15.21
C LYS A 60 0.35 1.67 -15.06
N THR A 61 0.53 0.71 -15.95
CA THR A 61 1.78 -0.06 -16.04
C THR A 61 2.79 0.74 -16.87
N THR A 62 3.98 0.89 -16.35
CA THR A 62 5.08 1.57 -17.03
C THR A 62 6.27 0.64 -17.13
N ALA A 63 7.32 1.07 -17.86
CA ALA A 63 8.55 0.29 -17.98
C ALA A 63 9.25 0.09 -16.63
N GLN A 64 9.03 0.99 -15.65
CA GLN A 64 9.63 0.91 -14.34
C GLN A 64 8.71 0.28 -13.29
N GLY A 65 7.49 -0.10 -13.64
CA GLY A 65 6.53 -0.66 -12.69
C GLY A 65 5.13 -0.13 -12.90
N GLN A 66 4.43 0.17 -11.81
CA GLN A 66 3.08 0.70 -11.87
C GLN A 66 3.01 2.10 -11.28
N LYS A 67 2.29 2.98 -11.95
CA LYS A 67 2.04 4.33 -11.50
C LYS A 67 0.60 4.43 -11.02
N LEU A 68 0.43 4.80 -9.74
CA LEU A 68 -0.88 4.96 -9.12
C LEU A 68 -1.16 6.41 -8.79
N GLN A 69 -2.41 6.82 -8.99
CA GLN A 69 -2.91 8.10 -8.52
C GLN A 69 -4.00 7.83 -7.50
N LEU A 70 -3.82 8.32 -6.29
CA LEU A 70 -4.72 8.08 -5.17
C LEU A 70 -5.37 9.39 -4.74
N GLN A 71 -6.59 9.29 -4.19
CA GLN A 71 -7.28 10.44 -3.62
C GLN A 71 -7.77 10.10 -2.22
N VAL A 72 -7.33 10.89 -1.24
CA VAL A 72 -7.80 10.78 0.14
C VAL A 72 -8.92 11.78 0.34
N THR A 73 -10.12 11.28 0.63
CA THR A 73 -11.29 12.13 0.89
C THR A 73 -11.38 12.40 2.39
N PRO A 74 -11.46 13.67 2.80
CA PRO A 74 -11.57 13.98 4.23
C PRO A 74 -12.81 13.34 4.85
N LEU A 75 -12.66 12.82 6.07
CA LEU A 75 -13.76 12.30 6.85
C LEU A 75 -14.41 13.42 7.67
N ALA A 76 -15.65 13.21 8.10
CA ALA A 76 -16.35 14.18 8.96
C ALA A 76 -15.58 14.45 10.25
N THR A 77 -14.93 13.42 10.82
CA THR A 77 -14.00 13.59 11.93
C THR A 77 -12.58 13.45 11.39
N GLY A 78 -11.79 14.51 11.52
CA GLY A 78 -10.41 14.50 11.07
C GLY A 78 -9.53 13.56 11.88
N TYR A 79 -8.40 13.15 11.30
CA TYR A 79 -7.40 12.32 11.96
C TYR A 79 -6.02 12.65 11.39
N PRO A 80 -4.93 12.40 12.15
CA PRO A 80 -3.59 12.56 11.58
C PRO A 80 -3.31 11.46 10.58
N LEU A 81 -3.01 11.83 9.34
CA LEU A 81 -2.67 10.88 8.29
C LEU A 81 -1.19 10.53 8.41
N ASN A 82 -0.90 9.37 8.98
CA ASN A 82 0.48 8.95 9.25
C ASN A 82 0.92 7.75 8.41
N GLN A 83 -0.01 6.91 7.98
CA GLN A 83 0.31 5.74 7.17
C GLN A 83 -0.61 5.63 5.97
N LEU A 84 -0.07 5.10 4.88
CA LEU A 84 -0.81 4.81 3.66
C LEU A 84 -0.34 3.45 3.14
N GLY A 85 -1.27 2.54 2.91
CA GLY A 85 -0.94 1.20 2.46
C GLY A 85 -1.56 0.87 1.11
N ILE A 86 -0.86 0.04 0.33
CA ILE A 86 -1.31 -0.46 -0.97
C ILE A 86 -1.35 -1.97 -0.91
N TRP A 87 -2.49 -2.56 -1.27
CA TRP A 87 -2.70 -4.01 -1.36
C TRP A 87 -2.78 -4.47 -2.79
N ALA A 88 -2.24 -5.64 -3.06
CA ALA A 88 -2.27 -6.25 -4.39
C ALA A 88 -2.35 -7.77 -4.29
N LYS A 89 -2.70 -8.40 -5.41
CA LYS A 89 -2.73 -9.84 -5.53
C LYS A 89 -2.18 -10.27 -6.88
N LEU A 90 -1.75 -11.53 -6.97
CA LEU A 90 -1.38 -12.17 -8.24
C LEU A 90 -2.51 -13.10 -8.65
N ASP A 91 -3.02 -12.93 -9.88
CA ASP A 91 -4.11 -13.73 -10.45
C ASP A 91 -5.29 -13.82 -9.46
N SER A 92 -5.70 -15.01 -9.06
CA SER A 92 -6.79 -15.24 -8.11
C SER A 92 -6.31 -15.42 -6.67
N GLY A 93 -5.03 -15.14 -6.39
CA GLY A 93 -4.49 -15.29 -5.04
C GLY A 93 -5.04 -14.27 -4.06
N ALA A 94 -4.70 -14.42 -2.78
CA ALA A 94 -5.12 -13.49 -1.73
C ALA A 94 -4.39 -12.16 -1.86
N ALA A 95 -5.10 -11.06 -1.57
CA ALA A 95 -4.50 -9.73 -1.54
C ALA A 95 -3.58 -9.59 -0.33
N ARG A 96 -2.45 -8.92 -0.52
CA ARG A 96 -1.46 -8.66 0.53
C ARG A 96 -1.06 -7.20 0.53
N LEU A 97 -0.71 -6.68 1.72
CA LEU A 97 -0.12 -5.35 1.83
C LEU A 97 1.29 -5.41 1.23
N ILE A 98 1.48 -4.77 0.08
CA ILE A 98 2.75 -4.82 -0.63
C ILE A 98 3.63 -3.61 -0.39
N THR A 99 3.02 -2.44 -0.18
CA THR A 99 3.75 -1.19 -0.01
C THR A 99 3.14 -0.40 1.13
N LEU A 100 4.00 0.16 1.97
CA LEU A 100 3.58 0.97 3.10
C LEU A 100 4.35 2.28 3.09
N PHE A 101 3.62 3.38 3.23
CA PHE A 101 4.19 4.72 3.37
C PHE A 101 3.90 5.23 4.77
N GLN A 102 4.83 5.95 5.35
CA GLN A 102 4.69 6.51 6.69
C GLN A 102 5.36 7.88 6.77
N THR A 103 4.72 8.80 7.49
CA THR A 103 5.32 10.12 7.75
C THR A 103 6.32 10.01 8.90
N ASP A 104 7.30 10.89 8.87
CA ASP A 104 8.22 11.04 9.99
C ASP A 104 7.60 11.89 11.11
#